data_6b4531e2a90bca30eb818343ec1e1b91
#
_entry.id   6b4531e2a90bca30eb818343ec1e1b91
#
_cell.length_a   1.000
_cell.length_b   1.000
_cell.length_c   1.000
_cell.angle_alpha   90.00
_cell.angle_beta   90.00
_cell.angle_gamma   90.00
#
_symmetry.space_group_name_H-M   'P 1'
#
loop_
_entity.id
_entity.type
_entity.pdbx_description
1 polymer ?
#
loop_
_entity_poly.entity_id
_entity_poly.type
_entity_poly.pdbx_seq_one_letter_code
_entity_poly.pdbx_strand_id
1 'polypeptide(L)'
;PESAVGTITTTLISTYEGADPVVDAIAKEWVADVDDMLGEEIAVGDGEFYVSDAETGKRRIRSAETNLGDFVADGIYAYFNEIEELHCDIAVMNGGGIRADVPAGAWSFKTCKTVSPFGNVACLMSVTGKQIQDALEFAARFAGSGQENGGFLHVAGATYEIHTEIPN
;
A
#
# COMPACT_ATOMS: atom_id res chain seq x y z
N PRO A 1 25.65 -30.43 -37.85
CA PRO A 1 24.77 -29.29 -37.57
C PRO A 1 25.59 -28.23 -36.84
N GLU A 2 25.79 -27.08 -37.49
CA GLU A 2 26.42 -25.93 -36.87
C GLU A 2 25.51 -25.40 -35.77
N SER A 3 26.03 -25.35 -34.56
CA SER A 3 25.34 -24.71 -33.44
C SER A 3 25.31 -23.19 -33.70
N ALA A 4 24.13 -22.62 -33.91
CA ALA A 4 23.99 -21.20 -33.97
C ALA A 4 24.31 -20.61 -32.58
N VAL A 5 25.40 -19.86 -32.49
CA VAL A 5 25.74 -19.10 -31.29
C VAL A 5 25.01 -17.75 -31.37
N GLY A 6 23.96 -17.61 -30.60
CA GLY A 6 23.25 -16.32 -30.45
C GLY A 6 23.91 -15.48 -29.35
N THR A 7 24.02 -14.19 -29.58
CA THR A 7 24.43 -13.24 -28.54
C THR A 7 23.17 -12.70 -27.86
N ILE A 8 23.09 -12.84 -26.54
CA ILE A 8 22.02 -12.25 -25.71
C ILE A 8 22.57 -10.98 -25.10
N THR A 9 21.93 -9.84 -25.39
CA THR A 9 22.24 -8.56 -24.75
C THR A 9 21.11 -8.18 -23.82
N THR A 10 21.43 -7.89 -22.57
CA THR A 10 20.48 -7.42 -21.55
C THR A 10 20.73 -5.93 -21.27
N THR A 11 19.67 -5.12 -21.34
CA THR A 11 19.74 -3.70 -20.98
C THR A 11 18.78 -3.45 -19.81
N LEU A 12 19.26 -2.81 -18.74
CA LEU A 12 18.39 -2.38 -17.65
C LEU A 12 17.49 -1.23 -18.15
N ILE A 13 16.19 -1.40 -18.09
CA ILE A 13 15.22 -0.39 -18.53
C ILE A 13 15.41 0.94 -17.78
N SER A 14 15.78 0.88 -16.49
CA SER A 14 16.08 2.06 -15.68
C SER A 14 17.25 2.91 -16.15
N THR A 15 18.15 2.35 -16.99
CA THR A 15 19.29 3.05 -17.56
C THR A 15 19.10 3.37 -19.05
N TYR A 16 17.96 3.03 -19.62
CA TYR A 16 17.65 3.33 -21.02
C TYR A 16 17.05 4.72 -21.14
N GLU A 17 17.72 5.61 -21.83
CA GLU A 17 17.32 7.01 -22.02
C GLU A 17 16.46 7.24 -23.30
N GLY A 18 16.17 6.18 -24.05
CA GLY A 18 15.38 6.26 -25.26
C GLY A 18 13.89 5.95 -25.01
N ALA A 19 13.01 6.75 -25.58
CA ALA A 19 11.58 6.45 -25.66
C ALA A 19 11.17 6.44 -27.16
N ASP A 20 10.29 5.51 -27.52
CA ASP A 20 9.62 5.59 -28.82
C ASP A 20 8.70 6.83 -28.85
N PRO A 21 8.90 7.78 -29.75
CA PRO A 21 8.17 9.05 -29.71
C PRO A 21 6.67 8.91 -29.92
N VAL A 22 6.22 7.86 -30.59
CA VAL A 22 4.79 7.60 -30.81
C VAL A 22 4.15 7.04 -29.54
N VAL A 23 4.81 6.07 -28.92
CA VAL A 23 4.34 5.49 -27.64
C VAL A 23 4.36 6.53 -26.53
N ASP A 24 5.40 7.35 -26.46
CA ASP A 24 5.54 8.44 -25.49
C ASP A 24 4.44 9.51 -25.64
N ALA A 25 4.10 9.87 -26.88
CA ALA A 25 3.00 10.81 -27.15
C ALA A 25 1.64 10.25 -26.68
N ILE A 26 1.35 8.99 -26.99
CA ILE A 26 0.10 8.32 -26.55
C ILE A 26 0.06 8.21 -25.01
N ALA A 27 1.17 7.84 -24.39
CA ALA A 27 1.25 7.75 -22.93
C ALA A 27 1.00 9.11 -22.25
N LYS A 28 1.55 10.20 -22.79
CA LYS A 28 1.34 11.55 -22.29
C LYS A 28 -0.11 12.02 -22.43
N GLU A 29 -0.77 11.68 -23.52
CA GLU A 29 -2.19 11.99 -23.73
C GLU A 29 -3.04 11.27 -22.65
N TRP A 30 -2.83 9.98 -22.46
CA TRP A 30 -3.57 9.23 -21.43
C TRP A 30 -3.30 9.71 -20.00
N VAL A 31 -2.06 10.10 -19.70
CA VAL A 31 -1.73 10.69 -18.39
C VAL A 31 -2.48 12.01 -18.18
N ALA A 32 -2.55 12.86 -19.23
CA ALA A 32 -3.29 14.11 -19.16
C ALA A 32 -4.79 13.88 -18.94
N ASP A 33 -5.39 12.91 -19.63
CA ASP A 33 -6.79 12.53 -19.46
C ASP A 33 -7.07 12.03 -18.02
N VAL A 34 -6.16 11.22 -17.46
CA VAL A 34 -6.27 10.76 -16.06
C VAL A 34 -6.13 11.92 -15.07
N ASP A 35 -5.24 12.86 -15.34
CA ASP A 35 -5.07 14.05 -14.50
C ASP A 35 -6.30 14.95 -14.52
N ASP A 36 -6.93 15.12 -15.67
CA ASP A 36 -8.17 15.88 -15.83
C ASP A 36 -9.35 15.19 -15.08
N MET A 37 -9.45 13.86 -15.15
CA MET A 37 -10.51 13.08 -14.51
C MET A 37 -10.35 12.93 -13.00
N LEU A 38 -9.13 12.79 -12.49
CA LEU A 38 -8.85 12.39 -11.10
C LEU A 38 -8.05 13.42 -10.32
N GLY A 39 -7.69 14.55 -10.93
CA GLY A 39 -6.82 15.57 -10.35
C GLY A 39 -7.53 16.59 -9.46
N GLU A 40 -8.87 16.60 -9.42
CA GLU A 40 -9.62 17.51 -8.55
C GLU A 40 -9.23 17.31 -7.08
N GLU A 41 -8.94 18.42 -6.39
CA GLU A 41 -8.60 18.39 -4.98
C GLU A 41 -9.82 17.99 -4.13
N ILE A 42 -9.64 16.95 -3.32
CA ILE A 42 -10.68 16.42 -2.42
C ILE A 42 -10.37 16.62 -0.94
N ALA A 43 -9.08 16.83 -0.61
CA ALA A 43 -8.62 17.02 0.76
C ALA A 43 -7.25 17.71 0.78
N VAL A 44 -6.86 18.21 1.95
CA VAL A 44 -5.53 18.77 2.23
C VAL A 44 -4.94 18.05 3.43
N GLY A 45 -3.73 17.51 3.29
CA GLY A 45 -2.99 16.88 4.39
C GLY A 45 -2.00 17.85 5.03
N ASP A 46 -1.99 17.92 6.36
CA ASP A 46 -1.10 18.79 7.13
C ASP A 46 0.35 18.28 7.16
N GLY A 47 0.55 16.99 6.91
CA GLY A 47 1.83 16.32 7.00
C GLY A 47 2.00 15.23 5.96
N GLU A 48 3.21 14.70 5.92
CA GLU A 48 3.55 13.58 5.05
C GLU A 48 3.12 12.25 5.66
N PHE A 49 2.57 11.37 4.83
CA PHE A 49 2.25 9.99 5.16
C PHE A 49 3.18 9.07 4.38
N TYR A 50 3.79 8.09 5.07
CA TYR A 50 4.87 7.30 4.49
C TYR A 50 4.62 5.79 4.56
N VAL A 51 5.16 5.08 3.58
CA VAL A 51 5.20 3.61 3.49
C VAL A 51 6.60 3.06 3.72
N SER A 52 7.63 3.91 3.51
CA SER A 52 9.04 3.51 3.55
C SER A 52 9.78 4.21 4.67
N ASP A 53 10.81 3.57 5.17
CA ASP A 53 11.78 4.15 6.06
C ASP A 53 12.71 5.06 5.25
N ALA A 54 12.84 6.32 5.66
CA ALA A 54 13.58 7.34 4.93
C ALA A 54 15.11 7.07 4.89
N GLU A 55 15.65 6.38 5.89
CA GLU A 55 17.09 6.11 5.98
C GLU A 55 17.48 4.87 5.18
N THR A 56 16.68 3.82 5.25
CA THR A 56 17.01 2.51 4.66
C THR A 56 16.35 2.25 3.32
N GLY A 57 15.30 3.01 2.96
CA GLY A 57 14.48 2.79 1.77
C GLY A 57 13.61 1.52 1.84
N LYS A 58 13.65 0.77 2.95
CA LYS A 58 12.81 -0.41 3.15
C LYS A 58 11.35 -0.01 3.34
N ARG A 59 10.45 -0.83 2.87
CA ARG A 59 9.01 -0.61 3.02
C ARG A 59 8.55 -0.93 4.44
N ARG A 60 8.69 0.03 5.35
CA ARG A 60 8.32 -0.06 6.77
C ARG A 60 6.88 -0.54 6.97
N ILE A 61 5.97 -0.10 6.12
CA ILE A 61 4.55 -0.51 6.13
C ILE A 61 4.34 -2.03 6.02
N ARG A 62 5.39 -2.79 5.67
CA ARG A 62 5.38 -4.26 5.59
C ARG A 62 6.01 -4.96 6.79
N SER A 63 6.43 -4.21 7.79
CA SER A 63 7.15 -4.78 8.95
C SER A 63 6.86 -4.08 10.27
N ALA A 64 6.27 -2.90 10.23
CA ALA A 64 5.94 -2.10 11.41
C ALA A 64 4.80 -1.13 11.09
N GLU A 65 4.22 -0.59 12.13
CA GLU A 65 3.22 0.48 12.09
C GLU A 65 3.76 1.72 11.36
N THR A 66 2.88 2.35 10.57
CA THR A 66 3.13 3.61 9.88
C THR A 66 1.87 4.48 9.91
N ASN A 67 2.06 5.79 9.93
CA ASN A 67 0.94 6.73 9.91
C ASN A 67 0.00 6.57 8.70
N LEU A 68 0.52 6.17 7.53
CA LEU A 68 -0.33 5.89 6.38
C LEU A 68 -1.11 4.58 6.54
N GLY A 69 -0.51 3.57 7.17
CA GLY A 69 -1.19 2.31 7.47
C GLY A 69 -2.38 2.54 8.39
N ASP A 70 -2.16 3.31 9.45
CA ASP A 70 -3.19 3.66 10.43
C ASP A 70 -4.29 4.50 9.77
N PHE A 71 -3.91 5.54 9.02
CA PHE A 71 -4.88 6.39 8.29
C PHE A 71 -5.78 5.58 7.35
N VAL A 72 -5.23 4.59 6.63
CA VAL A 72 -6.04 3.74 5.74
C VAL A 72 -6.94 2.80 6.53
N ALA A 73 -6.46 2.22 7.64
CA ALA A 73 -7.28 1.36 8.50
C ALA A 73 -8.41 2.16 9.18
N ASP A 74 -8.10 3.37 9.68
CA ASP A 74 -9.08 4.30 10.25
C ASP A 74 -10.14 4.71 9.22
N GLY A 75 -9.74 4.94 7.97
CA GLY A 75 -10.65 5.25 6.87
C GLY A 75 -11.64 4.11 6.59
N ILE A 76 -11.20 2.85 6.63
CA ILE A 76 -12.07 1.67 6.49
C ILE A 76 -13.01 1.56 7.71
N TYR A 77 -12.49 1.77 8.90
CA TYR A 77 -13.27 1.76 10.14
C TYR A 77 -14.39 2.82 10.13
N ALA A 78 -14.03 4.05 9.76
CA ALA A 78 -14.99 5.15 9.64
C ALA A 78 -16.03 4.89 8.54
N TYR A 79 -15.62 4.33 7.40
CA TYR A 79 -16.54 4.00 6.32
C TYR A 79 -17.68 3.09 6.80
N PHE A 80 -17.39 2.02 7.52
CA PHE A 80 -18.43 1.13 8.00
C PHE A 80 -19.28 1.72 9.14
N ASN A 81 -18.66 2.42 10.08
CA ASN A 81 -19.37 2.91 11.27
C ASN A 81 -20.12 4.24 11.04
N GLU A 82 -19.58 5.13 10.20
CA GLU A 82 -20.10 6.49 10.06
C GLU A 82 -20.87 6.71 8.75
N ILE A 83 -20.47 6.01 7.67
CA ILE A 83 -21.07 6.21 6.34
C ILE A 83 -22.13 5.14 6.07
N GLU A 84 -21.78 3.87 6.27
CA GLU A 84 -22.73 2.75 6.05
C GLU A 84 -23.60 2.47 7.28
N GLU A 85 -23.31 3.09 8.41
CA GLU A 85 -24.01 2.91 9.70
C GLU A 85 -24.07 1.43 10.14
N LEU A 86 -23.04 0.65 9.74
CA LEU A 86 -22.86 -0.75 10.13
C LEU A 86 -21.87 -0.82 11.30
N HIS A 87 -22.11 -1.76 12.21
CA HIS A 87 -21.21 -1.94 13.35
C HIS A 87 -19.93 -2.68 12.93
N CYS A 88 -18.80 -2.01 13.07
CA CYS A 88 -17.46 -2.56 12.82
C CYS A 88 -16.61 -2.36 14.08
N ASP A 89 -16.21 -3.45 14.76
CA ASP A 89 -15.36 -3.37 15.94
C ASP A 89 -13.89 -3.11 15.60
N ILE A 90 -13.41 -3.73 14.53
CA ILE A 90 -12.00 -3.70 14.12
C ILE A 90 -11.93 -3.64 12.60
N ALA A 91 -11.15 -2.72 12.06
CA ALA A 91 -10.79 -2.71 10.64
C ALA A 91 -9.32 -3.07 10.46
N VAL A 92 -8.99 -3.74 9.36
CA VAL A 92 -7.62 -4.15 9.04
C VAL A 92 -7.30 -3.86 7.57
N MET A 93 -6.07 -3.45 7.32
CA MET A 93 -5.52 -3.30 5.97
C MET A 93 -4.11 -3.88 5.89
N ASN A 94 -3.83 -4.69 4.88
CA ASN A 94 -2.49 -5.24 4.70
C ASN A 94 -1.52 -4.24 4.07
N GLY A 95 -0.33 -4.13 4.61
CA GLY A 95 0.71 -3.19 4.15
C GLY A 95 1.13 -3.37 2.69
N GLY A 96 0.94 -4.58 2.12
CA GLY A 96 1.18 -4.82 0.70
C GLY A 96 0.18 -4.13 -0.23
N GLY A 97 -1.00 -3.77 0.28
CA GLY A 97 -2.05 -3.05 -0.44
C GLY A 97 -1.80 -1.55 -0.54
N ILE A 98 -0.94 -0.99 0.33
CA ILE A 98 -0.61 0.45 0.39
C ILE A 98 0.71 0.66 -0.34
N ARG A 99 0.71 1.45 -1.44
CA ARG A 99 1.76 1.40 -2.45
C ARG A 99 2.69 2.59 -2.53
N ALA A 100 2.28 3.77 -2.08
CA ALA A 100 3.02 5.01 -2.23
C ALA A 100 2.88 5.91 -1.01
N ASP A 101 3.89 6.73 -0.76
CA ASP A 101 3.84 7.83 0.20
C ASP A 101 2.86 8.90 -0.30
N VAL A 102 2.32 9.68 0.63
CA VAL A 102 1.46 10.82 0.34
C VAL A 102 2.12 12.07 0.91
N PRO A 103 2.51 13.04 0.06
CA PRO A 103 3.08 14.28 0.53
C PRO A 103 2.04 15.15 1.26
N ALA A 104 2.51 16.07 2.07
CA ALA A 104 1.67 17.14 2.60
C ALA A 104 1.12 18.01 1.45
N GLY A 105 -0.03 18.61 1.67
CA GLY A 105 -0.70 19.49 0.70
C GLY A 105 -1.94 18.88 0.08
N ALA A 106 -2.25 19.27 -1.15
CA ALA A 106 -3.47 18.89 -1.85
C ALA A 106 -3.50 17.41 -2.22
N TRP A 107 -4.60 16.75 -1.90
CA TRP A 107 -4.87 15.35 -2.27
C TRP A 107 -6.04 15.26 -3.22
N SER A 108 -5.97 14.31 -4.13
CA SER A 108 -6.98 14.05 -5.15
C SER A 108 -7.33 12.58 -5.24
N PHE A 109 -8.33 12.21 -6.03
CA PHE A 109 -8.58 10.80 -6.35
C PHE A 109 -7.38 10.11 -6.98
N LYS A 110 -6.54 10.84 -7.74
CA LYS A 110 -5.27 10.32 -8.26
C LYS A 110 -4.34 9.92 -7.11
N THR A 111 -4.26 10.72 -6.04
CA THR A 111 -3.50 10.39 -4.83
C THR A 111 -4.02 9.08 -4.23
N CYS A 112 -5.33 8.94 -4.05
CA CYS A 112 -5.93 7.69 -3.54
C CYS A 112 -5.61 6.48 -4.42
N LYS A 113 -5.68 6.62 -5.74
CA LYS A 113 -5.35 5.56 -6.71
C LYS A 113 -3.87 5.20 -6.72
N THR A 114 -3.00 6.14 -6.44
CA THR A 114 -1.55 5.88 -6.29
C THR A 114 -1.26 5.09 -5.02
N VAL A 115 -1.93 5.43 -3.91
CA VAL A 115 -1.81 4.73 -2.63
C VAL A 115 -2.42 3.32 -2.72
N SER A 116 -3.62 3.19 -3.26
CA SER A 116 -4.36 1.91 -3.38
C SER A 116 -4.78 1.66 -4.82
N PRO A 117 -3.87 1.20 -5.70
CA PRO A 117 -4.15 1.02 -7.13
C PRO A 117 -5.02 -0.20 -7.45
N PHE A 118 -5.21 -1.08 -6.50
CA PHE A 118 -5.97 -2.32 -6.69
C PHE A 118 -7.47 -2.05 -6.62
N GLY A 119 -8.25 -2.78 -7.40
CA GLY A 119 -9.72 -2.71 -7.37
C GLY A 119 -10.33 -3.52 -6.21
N ASN A 120 -9.74 -3.43 -5.02
CA ASN A 120 -10.23 -4.14 -3.84
C ASN A 120 -11.55 -3.54 -3.36
N VAL A 121 -12.38 -4.38 -2.75
CA VAL A 121 -13.60 -3.98 -2.07
C VAL A 121 -13.43 -4.18 -0.56
N ALA A 122 -14.01 -3.29 0.23
CA ALA A 122 -14.09 -3.47 1.67
C ALA A 122 -15.20 -4.50 1.99
N CYS A 123 -14.91 -5.42 2.93
CA CYS A 123 -15.84 -6.47 3.35
C CYS A 123 -16.00 -6.43 4.85
N LEU A 124 -17.24 -6.54 5.32
CA LEU A 124 -17.55 -6.73 6.75
C LEU A 124 -17.83 -8.22 7.00
N MET A 125 -17.22 -8.78 8.04
CA MET A 125 -17.43 -10.18 8.43
C MET A 125 -17.46 -10.35 9.95
N SER A 126 -18.17 -11.36 10.43
CA SER A 126 -18.14 -11.74 11.83
C SER A 126 -17.10 -12.82 12.05
N VAL A 127 -16.21 -12.60 13.00
CA VAL A 127 -15.12 -13.52 13.37
C VAL A 127 -15.00 -13.64 14.89
N THR A 128 -14.35 -14.68 15.37
CA THR A 128 -14.04 -14.85 16.80
C THR A 128 -12.75 -14.13 17.16
N GLY A 129 -12.58 -13.77 18.45
CA GLY A 129 -11.32 -13.20 18.94
C GLY A 129 -10.10 -14.09 18.67
N LYS A 130 -10.28 -15.41 18.70
CA LYS A 130 -9.19 -16.35 18.35
C LYS A 130 -8.77 -16.24 16.88
N GLN A 131 -9.71 -16.06 15.97
CA GLN A 131 -9.40 -15.86 14.54
C GLN A 131 -8.69 -14.55 14.29
N ILE A 132 -9.04 -13.47 15.03
CA ILE A 132 -8.33 -12.19 14.97
C ILE A 132 -6.90 -12.38 15.49
N GLN A 133 -6.71 -13.03 16.63
CA GLN A 133 -5.39 -13.32 17.18
C GLN A 133 -4.54 -14.10 16.16
N ASP A 134 -5.06 -15.20 15.61
CA ASP A 134 -4.33 -16.01 14.62
C ASP A 134 -3.95 -15.20 13.36
N ALA A 135 -4.83 -14.31 12.91
CA ALA A 135 -4.55 -13.44 11.77
C ALA A 135 -3.43 -12.43 12.10
N LEU A 136 -3.43 -11.82 13.27
CA LEU A 136 -2.40 -10.88 13.72
C LEU A 136 -1.05 -11.58 13.92
N GLU A 137 -1.03 -12.76 14.55
CA GLU A 137 0.18 -13.58 14.70
C GLU A 137 0.77 -13.95 13.33
N PHE A 138 -0.06 -14.43 12.41
CA PHE A 138 0.39 -14.74 11.05
C PHE A 138 0.89 -13.51 10.31
N ALA A 139 0.24 -12.38 10.46
CA ALA A 139 0.65 -11.11 9.86
C ALA A 139 2.01 -10.63 10.39
N ALA A 140 2.23 -10.77 11.69
CA ALA A 140 3.43 -10.31 12.38
C ALA A 140 4.62 -11.31 12.33
N ARG A 141 4.46 -12.50 11.70
CA ARG A 141 5.44 -13.61 11.74
C ARG A 141 6.88 -13.26 11.31
N PHE A 142 7.08 -12.15 10.60
CA PHE A 142 8.40 -11.64 10.21
C PHE A 142 8.79 -10.35 10.95
N ALA A 143 7.99 -9.88 11.90
CA ALA A 143 8.33 -8.69 12.68
C ALA A 143 9.67 -8.90 13.41
N GLY A 144 10.51 -7.88 13.44
CA GLY A 144 11.85 -7.95 14.04
C GLY A 144 12.90 -8.72 13.24
N SER A 145 12.54 -9.48 12.21
CA SER A 145 13.49 -10.28 11.39
C SER A 145 14.20 -9.47 10.31
N GLY A 146 13.77 -8.23 10.05
CA GLY A 146 14.24 -7.40 8.96
C GLY A 146 13.69 -7.80 7.57
N GLN A 147 12.76 -8.77 7.51
CA GLN A 147 12.06 -9.18 6.29
C GLN A 147 10.77 -8.37 6.12
N GLU A 148 10.44 -8.06 4.87
CA GLU A 148 9.18 -7.44 4.51
C GLU A 148 8.07 -8.47 4.31
N ASN A 149 6.89 -8.21 4.85
CA ASN A 149 5.70 -9.04 4.67
C ASN A 149 4.53 -8.20 4.15
N GLY A 150 4.12 -8.38 2.92
CA GLY A 150 2.94 -7.70 2.38
C GLY A 150 1.63 -8.01 3.11
N GLY A 151 1.60 -9.06 3.92
CA GLY A 151 0.49 -9.42 4.79
C GLY A 151 0.56 -8.83 6.20
N PHE A 152 1.55 -7.97 6.52
CA PHE A 152 1.56 -7.22 7.78
C PHE A 152 0.30 -6.35 7.87
N LEU A 153 -0.41 -6.41 9.01
CA LEU A 153 -1.71 -5.74 9.16
C LEU A 153 -1.57 -4.44 9.96
N HIS A 154 -2.14 -3.38 9.40
CA HIS A 154 -2.49 -2.13 10.08
C HIS A 154 -3.91 -2.25 10.59
N VAL A 155 -4.19 -1.75 11.79
CA VAL A 155 -5.42 -2.03 12.53
C VAL A 155 -6.04 -0.74 13.05
N ALA A 156 -7.36 -0.61 12.92
CA ALA A 156 -8.15 0.40 13.61
C ALA A 156 -9.18 -0.26 14.53
N GLY A 157 -9.58 0.42 15.59
CA GLY A 157 -10.55 -0.07 16.57
C GLY A 157 -9.96 -1.03 17.62
N ALA A 158 -8.67 -1.39 17.52
CA ALA A 158 -7.97 -2.22 18.50
C ALA A 158 -6.50 -1.84 18.59
N THR A 159 -5.88 -2.23 19.70
CA THR A 159 -4.42 -2.17 19.91
C THR A 159 -3.87 -3.56 20.14
N TYR A 160 -2.64 -3.82 19.70
CA TYR A 160 -1.94 -5.07 19.92
C TYR A 160 -0.44 -4.84 20.07
N GLU A 161 0.24 -5.77 20.72
CA GLU A 161 1.70 -5.76 20.89
C GLU A 161 2.31 -6.99 20.22
N ILE A 162 3.47 -6.81 19.59
CA ILE A 162 4.22 -7.88 18.96
C ILE A 162 5.45 -8.18 19.81
N HIS A 163 5.50 -9.37 20.38
CA HIS A 163 6.61 -9.87 21.19
C HIS A 163 7.48 -10.79 20.35
N THR A 164 8.54 -10.25 19.74
CA THR A 164 9.42 -11.01 18.82
C THR A 164 10.37 -11.98 19.53
N GLU A 165 10.51 -11.87 20.85
CA GLU A 165 11.32 -12.73 21.70
C GLU A 165 10.60 -14.02 22.17
N ILE A 166 9.28 -14.12 21.97
CA ILE A 166 8.48 -15.29 22.33
C ILE A 166 8.36 -16.17 21.07
N PRO A 167 8.84 -17.44 21.10
CA PRO A 167 8.66 -18.36 19.99
C PRO A 167 7.17 -18.68 19.78
N ASN A 168 6.73 -18.69 18.53
CA ASN A 168 5.40 -19.14 18.12
C ASN A 168 5.29 -20.67 18.18
#